data_cf984a25f5eb7dcb63bcd17a2d0e060e
#
_entry.id   cf984a25f5eb7dcb63bcd17a2d0e060e
#
_cell.length_a   1.000
_cell.length_b   1.000
_cell.length_c   1.000
_cell.angle_alpha   90.00
_cell.angle_beta   90.00
_cell.angle_gamma   90.00
#
_symmetry.space_group_name_H-M   'P 1'
#
loop_
_entity.id
_entity.type
_entity.pdbx_description
1 polymer ?
#
loop_
_entity_poly.entity_id
_entity_poly.type
_entity_poly.pdbx_seq_one_letter_code
_entity_poly.pdbx_strand_id
1 'polypeptide(L)'
;DAKPVVCAMFPIGRYVRVPKDQVMEESIPETLYLFSDPGCGDTSESHTVREWLASYGIPLQDPFCSRWQQVLLTVGGYIQKIEKNSSPFIMEKIWSLVFQILYLEYDREADFMPQFMENSELILNQMKTLSSYVKE
;
A
#
# COMPACT_ATOMS: atom_id res chain seq x y z
N ASP A 1 10.11 -14.66 19.33
CA ASP A 1 10.51 -13.42 18.61
C ASP A 1 9.93 -13.46 17.23
N ALA A 2 8.88 -12.64 16.98
CA ALA A 2 8.29 -12.54 15.67
C ALA A 2 9.19 -11.67 14.77
N LYS A 3 9.82 -12.27 13.75
CA LYS A 3 10.49 -11.50 12.70
C LYS A 3 9.45 -10.70 11.92
N PRO A 4 9.72 -9.42 11.60
CA PRO A 4 8.89 -8.69 10.65
C PRO A 4 8.76 -9.45 9.33
N VAL A 5 7.56 -9.43 8.72
CA VAL A 5 7.27 -10.18 7.49
C VAL A 5 8.29 -9.88 6.38
N VAL A 6 8.69 -8.62 6.22
CA VAL A 6 9.70 -8.21 5.25
C VAL A 6 11.06 -8.87 5.47
N CYS A 7 11.45 -9.08 6.73
CA CYS A 7 12.69 -9.78 7.06
C CYS A 7 12.59 -11.30 6.88
N ALA A 8 11.40 -11.87 7.11
CA ALA A 8 11.15 -13.29 6.90
C ALA A 8 11.06 -13.65 5.42
N MET A 9 10.62 -12.72 4.57
CA MET A 9 10.56 -12.89 3.12
C MET A 9 11.93 -12.87 2.43
N PHE A 10 12.93 -12.20 3.03
CA PHE A 10 14.26 -12.08 2.40
C PHE A 10 14.82 -13.45 1.99
N PRO A 11 15.38 -13.61 0.78
CA PRO A 11 15.78 -12.59 -0.20
C PRO A 11 14.70 -12.19 -1.23
N ILE A 12 13.44 -12.51 -0.96
CA ILE A 12 12.32 -12.19 -1.85
C ILE A 12 11.68 -10.88 -1.42
N GLY A 13 11.53 -9.95 -2.36
CA GLY A 13 10.72 -8.75 -2.21
C GLY A 13 9.33 -8.93 -2.83
N ARG A 14 8.28 -8.41 -2.19
CA ARG A 14 6.93 -8.35 -2.73
C ARG A 14 6.61 -6.90 -3.09
N TYR A 15 6.04 -6.68 -4.27
CA TYR A 15 5.49 -5.40 -4.63
C TYR A 15 4.20 -5.56 -5.44
N VAL A 16 3.41 -4.50 -5.47
CA VAL A 16 2.13 -4.47 -6.16
C VAL A 16 2.25 -3.52 -7.34
N ARG A 17 1.87 -4.00 -8.52
CA ARG A 17 1.81 -3.19 -9.73
C ARG A 17 0.36 -2.83 -10.04
N VAL A 18 0.11 -1.52 -10.19
CA VAL A 18 -1.15 -1.02 -10.71
C VAL A 18 -0.85 -0.41 -12.08
N PRO A 19 -1.60 -0.76 -13.15
CA PRO A 19 -1.45 -0.15 -14.47
C PRO A 19 -1.63 1.37 -14.39
N LYS A 20 -0.79 2.14 -15.10
CA LYS A 20 -0.78 3.61 -15.03
C LYS A 20 -2.09 4.27 -15.46
N ASP A 21 -2.78 3.65 -16.36
CA ASP A 21 -4.07 4.06 -16.93
C ASP A 21 -5.28 3.70 -16.04
N GLN A 22 -5.06 2.91 -14.99
CA GLN A 22 -6.11 2.42 -14.10
C GLN A 22 -5.94 2.86 -12.64
N VAL A 23 -5.05 3.81 -12.35
CA VAL A 23 -4.77 4.28 -10.98
C VAL A 23 -6.02 4.87 -10.30
N MET A 24 -6.97 5.37 -11.10
CA MET A 24 -8.22 5.98 -10.63
C MET A 24 -9.43 5.04 -10.68
N GLU A 25 -9.28 3.82 -11.22
CA GLU A 25 -10.34 2.82 -11.32
C GLU A 25 -10.10 1.70 -10.31
N GLU A 26 -11.14 0.91 -10.03
CA GLU A 26 -11.06 -0.29 -9.19
C GLU A 26 -10.34 -1.43 -9.94
N SER A 27 -9.05 -1.23 -10.22
CA SER A 27 -8.23 -2.28 -10.82
C SER A 27 -7.75 -3.26 -9.77
N ILE A 28 -7.74 -4.55 -10.11
CA ILE A 28 -7.14 -5.58 -9.26
C ILE A 28 -5.62 -5.44 -9.36
N PRO A 29 -4.93 -5.08 -8.27
CA PRO A 29 -3.49 -4.94 -8.29
C PRO A 29 -2.80 -6.29 -8.53
N GLU A 30 -1.80 -6.32 -9.40
CA GLU A 30 -0.99 -7.51 -9.63
C GLU A 30 0.14 -7.59 -8.60
N THR A 31 0.18 -8.70 -7.85
CA THR A 31 1.29 -8.96 -6.92
C THR A 31 2.47 -9.58 -7.68
N LEU A 32 3.61 -8.95 -7.58
CA LEU A 32 4.86 -9.40 -8.19
C LEU A 32 5.92 -9.69 -7.12
N TYR A 33 6.84 -10.59 -7.45
CA TYR A 33 7.94 -10.97 -6.58
C TYR A 33 9.26 -10.71 -7.26
N LEU A 34 10.19 -10.13 -6.51
CA LEU A 34 11.56 -9.91 -6.93
C LEU A 34 12.49 -10.76 -6.07
N PHE A 35 13.44 -11.42 -6.71
CA PHE A 35 14.56 -12.04 -6.03
C PHE A 35 15.75 -11.07 -6.04
N SER A 36 16.36 -10.85 -4.88
CA SER A 36 17.61 -10.11 -4.74
C SER A 36 18.69 -11.06 -4.29
N ASP A 37 19.70 -11.29 -5.14
CA ASP A 37 20.82 -12.12 -4.74
C ASP A 37 21.54 -11.50 -3.54
N PRO A 38 21.56 -12.17 -2.36
CA PRO A 38 22.20 -11.63 -1.17
C PRO A 38 23.73 -11.71 -1.21
N GLY A 39 24.31 -12.36 -2.22
CA GLY A 39 25.75 -12.61 -2.32
C GLY A 39 26.29 -13.50 -1.20
N CYS A 40 25.45 -14.21 -0.47
CA CYS A 40 25.82 -15.14 0.60
C CYS A 40 24.93 -16.37 0.58
N GLY A 41 25.38 -17.45 1.22
CA GLY A 41 24.70 -18.75 1.18
C GLY A 41 25.24 -19.64 0.06
N ASP A 42 24.53 -20.70 -0.24
CA ASP A 42 24.86 -21.65 -1.30
C ASP A 42 23.62 -21.98 -2.14
N THR A 43 23.80 -22.74 -3.19
CA THR A 43 22.75 -23.16 -4.12
C THR A 43 22.39 -24.64 -3.98
N SER A 44 22.63 -25.21 -2.80
CA SER A 44 22.36 -26.63 -2.51
C SER A 44 20.88 -26.96 -2.49
N GLU A 45 20.04 -25.97 -2.17
CA GLU A 45 18.59 -26.11 -2.12
C GLU A 45 17.91 -25.18 -3.13
N SER A 46 16.79 -25.65 -3.68
CA SER A 46 15.97 -24.86 -4.61
C SER A 46 14.53 -24.84 -4.11
N HIS A 47 13.98 -23.64 -3.96
CA HIS A 47 12.62 -23.44 -3.53
C HIS A 47 11.87 -22.55 -4.53
N THR A 48 10.59 -22.86 -4.75
CA THR A 48 9.69 -21.89 -5.37
C THR A 48 9.36 -20.76 -4.39
N VAL A 49 8.94 -19.59 -4.90
CA VAL A 49 8.47 -18.48 -4.06
C VAL A 49 7.36 -18.95 -3.10
N ARG A 50 6.47 -19.81 -3.59
CA ARG A 50 5.37 -20.38 -2.80
C ARG A 50 5.87 -21.21 -1.61
N GLU A 51 6.80 -22.11 -1.86
CA GLU A 51 7.37 -22.98 -0.81
C GLU A 51 8.12 -22.15 0.22
N TRP A 52 8.92 -21.20 -0.22
CA TRP A 52 9.65 -20.29 0.67
C TRP A 52 8.72 -19.51 1.58
N LEU A 53 7.70 -18.86 1.03
CA LEU A 53 6.74 -18.11 1.83
C LEU A 53 5.93 -19.00 2.77
N ALA A 54 5.52 -20.20 2.30
CA ALA A 54 4.77 -21.15 3.12
C ALA A 54 5.57 -21.65 4.34
N SER A 55 6.91 -21.80 4.22
CA SER A 55 7.77 -22.20 5.34
C SER A 55 7.76 -21.20 6.51
N TYR A 56 7.41 -19.93 6.23
CA TYR A 56 7.26 -18.86 7.23
C TYR A 56 5.80 -18.50 7.53
N GLY A 57 4.83 -19.26 7.00
CA GLY A 57 3.41 -18.95 7.17
C GLY A 57 2.96 -17.65 6.49
N ILE A 58 3.69 -17.19 5.46
CA ILE A 58 3.41 -15.93 4.76
C ILE A 58 2.51 -16.24 3.54
N PRO A 59 1.34 -15.60 3.42
CA PRO A 59 0.47 -15.79 2.26
C PRO A 59 1.09 -15.19 0.99
N LEU A 60 0.85 -15.84 -0.17
CA LEU A 60 1.25 -15.30 -1.47
C LEU A 60 0.60 -13.94 -1.76
N GLN A 61 -0.65 -13.79 -1.39
CA GLN A 61 -1.36 -12.51 -1.48
C GLN A 61 -1.70 -12.04 -0.07
N ASP A 62 -1.34 -10.80 0.22
CA ASP A 62 -1.62 -10.16 1.50
C ASP A 62 -2.67 -9.08 1.25
N PRO A 63 -3.90 -9.24 1.78
CA PRO A 63 -4.98 -8.29 1.58
C PRO A 63 -4.62 -6.87 2.06
N PHE A 64 -3.89 -6.76 3.16
CA PHE A 64 -3.40 -5.47 3.65
C PHE A 64 -2.46 -4.81 2.65
N CYS A 65 -1.39 -5.52 2.22
CA CYS A 65 -0.41 -4.97 1.29
C CYS A 65 -1.06 -4.54 -0.04
N SER A 66 -1.96 -5.36 -0.58
CA SER A 66 -2.66 -5.06 -1.83
C SER A 66 -3.53 -3.80 -1.69
N ARG A 67 -4.34 -3.73 -0.64
CA ARG A 67 -5.20 -2.57 -0.39
C ARG A 67 -4.39 -1.32 -0.06
N TRP A 68 -3.35 -1.43 0.75
CA TRP A 68 -2.46 -0.33 1.10
C TRP A 68 -1.84 0.32 -0.14
N GLN A 69 -1.27 -0.48 -1.04
CA GLN A 69 -0.66 0.01 -2.27
C GLN A 69 -1.70 0.69 -3.18
N GLN A 70 -2.88 0.10 -3.33
CA GLN A 70 -3.97 0.71 -4.09
C GLN A 70 -4.36 2.08 -3.52
N VAL A 71 -4.54 2.18 -2.19
CA VAL A 71 -4.89 3.44 -1.52
C VAL A 71 -3.81 4.48 -1.74
N LEU A 72 -2.53 4.15 -1.53
CA LEU A 72 -1.43 5.09 -1.70
C LEU A 72 -1.33 5.62 -3.13
N LEU A 73 -1.46 4.75 -4.13
CA LEU A 73 -1.40 5.16 -5.54
C LEU A 73 -2.58 6.05 -5.92
N THR A 74 -3.78 5.69 -5.50
CA THR A 74 -4.99 6.47 -5.81
C THR A 74 -4.98 7.83 -5.10
N VAL A 75 -4.65 7.87 -3.81
CA VAL A 75 -4.49 9.12 -3.05
C VAL A 75 -3.39 9.99 -3.67
N GLY A 76 -2.24 9.39 -4.03
CA GLY A 76 -1.15 10.09 -4.71
C GLY A 76 -1.60 10.73 -6.03
N GLY A 77 -2.40 10.03 -6.83
CA GLY A 77 -2.98 10.58 -8.07
C GLY A 77 -3.88 11.79 -7.81
N TYR A 78 -4.74 11.73 -6.79
CA TYR A 78 -5.56 12.88 -6.39
C TYR A 78 -4.72 14.05 -5.88
N ILE A 79 -3.71 13.78 -5.04
CA ILE A 79 -2.79 14.80 -4.53
C ILE A 79 -2.10 15.53 -5.68
N GLN A 80 -1.54 14.82 -6.65
CA GLN A 80 -0.89 15.42 -7.82
C GLN A 80 -1.84 16.33 -8.63
N LYS A 81 -3.12 15.95 -8.72
CA LYS A 81 -4.14 16.79 -9.38
C LYS A 81 -4.41 18.06 -8.58
N ILE A 82 -4.59 17.93 -7.27
CA ILE A 82 -4.93 19.05 -6.38
C ILE A 82 -3.75 20.03 -6.24
N GLU A 83 -2.52 19.53 -6.14
CA GLU A 83 -1.31 20.32 -5.93
C GLU A 83 -1.09 21.37 -7.03
N LYS A 84 -1.44 21.04 -8.27
CA LYS A 84 -1.27 21.97 -9.42
C LYS A 84 -1.97 23.33 -9.23
N ASN A 85 -3.06 23.35 -8.46
CA ASN A 85 -3.92 24.53 -8.30
C ASN A 85 -4.15 24.92 -6.84
N SER A 86 -3.34 24.41 -5.91
CA SER A 86 -3.49 24.63 -4.48
C SER A 86 -2.30 25.36 -3.87
N SER A 87 -2.57 26.18 -2.86
CA SER A 87 -1.49 26.84 -2.10
C SER A 87 -0.76 25.83 -1.18
N PRO A 88 0.50 26.12 -0.80
CA PRO A 88 1.24 25.28 0.16
C PRO A 88 0.47 25.06 1.48
N PHE A 89 -0.27 26.05 1.94
CA PHE A 89 -1.09 25.96 3.16
C PHE A 89 -2.21 24.94 3.02
N ILE A 90 -2.90 24.90 1.87
CA ILE A 90 -3.94 23.90 1.58
C ILE A 90 -3.32 22.51 1.49
N MET A 91 -2.18 22.39 0.83
CA MET A 91 -1.47 21.10 0.72
C MET A 91 -1.04 20.55 2.08
N GLU A 92 -0.57 21.40 2.99
CA GLU A 92 -0.27 21.00 4.37
C GLU A 92 -1.47 20.41 5.09
N LYS A 93 -2.67 21.02 4.93
CA LYS A 93 -3.92 20.50 5.50
C LYS A 93 -4.33 19.16 4.90
N ILE A 94 -4.16 19.01 3.58
CA ILE A 94 -4.46 17.73 2.90
C ILE A 94 -3.52 16.63 3.38
N TRP A 95 -2.22 16.89 3.47
CA TRP A 95 -1.26 15.93 3.99
C TRP A 95 -1.53 15.56 5.46
N SER A 96 -1.90 16.54 6.28
CA SER A 96 -2.30 16.30 7.68
C SER A 96 -3.52 15.40 7.76
N LEU A 97 -4.54 15.63 6.92
CA LEU A 97 -5.74 14.80 6.84
C LEU A 97 -5.41 13.35 6.42
N VAL A 98 -4.63 13.19 5.36
CA VAL A 98 -4.20 11.86 4.88
C VAL A 98 -3.45 11.11 5.97
N PHE A 99 -2.51 11.79 6.63
CA PHE A 99 -1.72 11.19 7.70
C PHE A 99 -2.58 10.81 8.91
N GLN A 100 -3.49 11.67 9.31
CA GLN A 100 -4.40 11.41 10.43
C GLN A 100 -5.25 10.18 10.18
N ILE A 101 -5.93 10.10 9.04
CA ILE A 101 -6.85 8.99 8.73
C ILE A 101 -6.09 7.68 8.51
N LEU A 102 -4.99 7.69 7.76
CA LEU A 102 -4.30 6.45 7.40
C LEU A 102 -3.34 5.91 8.46
N TYR A 103 -2.90 6.75 9.41
CA TYR A 103 -1.87 6.33 10.37
C TYR A 103 -2.23 6.53 11.84
N LEU A 104 -3.17 7.40 12.18
CA LEU A 104 -3.43 7.75 13.57
C LEU A 104 -4.83 7.37 14.07
N GLU A 105 -5.85 7.35 13.23
CA GLU A 105 -7.23 7.07 13.65
C GLU A 105 -7.51 5.57 13.73
N TYR A 106 -6.89 4.92 14.73
CA TYR A 106 -7.10 3.51 15.03
C TYR A 106 -7.32 3.30 16.53
N ASP A 107 -8.37 2.57 16.86
CA ASP A 107 -8.55 2.03 18.20
C ASP A 107 -7.66 0.80 18.37
N ARG A 108 -6.79 0.83 19.38
CA ARG A 108 -5.83 -0.25 19.68
C ARG A 108 -6.48 -1.48 20.28
N GLU A 109 -7.68 -1.35 20.83
CA GLU A 109 -8.43 -2.44 21.45
C GLU A 109 -9.33 -3.17 20.44
N ALA A 110 -9.51 -2.61 19.23
CA ALA A 110 -10.31 -3.19 18.17
C ALA A 110 -9.45 -3.80 17.05
N ASP A 111 -10.04 -4.71 16.27
CA ASP A 111 -9.36 -5.35 15.14
C ASP A 111 -8.90 -4.32 14.10
N PHE A 112 -7.64 -4.40 13.70
CA PHE A 112 -7.02 -3.46 12.78
C PHE A 112 -7.64 -3.47 11.37
N MET A 113 -7.85 -4.66 10.78
CA MET A 113 -8.24 -4.76 9.37
C MET A 113 -9.58 -4.11 9.04
N PRO A 114 -10.66 -4.26 9.84
CA PRO A 114 -11.90 -3.55 9.59
C PRO A 114 -11.73 -2.03 9.61
N GLN A 115 -11.02 -1.50 10.60
CA GLN A 115 -10.74 -0.06 10.72
C GLN A 115 -9.91 0.45 9.53
N PHE A 116 -8.90 -0.31 9.13
CA PHE A 116 -8.07 0.03 7.97
C PHE A 116 -8.90 0.09 6.68
N MET A 117 -9.81 -0.84 6.47
CA MET A 117 -10.70 -0.83 5.30
C MET A 117 -11.61 0.41 5.31
N GLU A 118 -12.22 0.73 6.45
CA GLU A 118 -13.08 1.91 6.63
C GLU A 118 -12.29 3.21 6.41
N ASN A 119 -11.14 3.36 7.04
CA ASN A 119 -10.26 4.53 6.87
C ASN A 119 -9.78 4.68 5.40
N SER A 120 -9.51 3.55 4.74
CA SER A 120 -9.15 3.54 3.32
C SER A 120 -10.27 4.08 2.44
N GLU A 121 -11.50 3.66 2.67
CA GLU A 121 -12.67 4.16 1.92
C GLU A 121 -12.95 5.63 2.24
N LEU A 122 -12.85 6.02 3.50
CA LEU A 122 -13.04 7.39 3.93
C LEU A 122 -12.08 8.34 3.21
N ILE A 123 -10.77 8.05 3.22
CA ILE A 123 -9.78 8.92 2.59
C ILE A 123 -9.95 8.96 1.07
N LEU A 124 -10.23 7.84 0.42
CA LEU A 124 -10.47 7.80 -1.04
C LEU A 124 -11.67 8.67 -1.43
N ASN A 125 -12.77 8.59 -0.70
CA ASN A 125 -13.97 9.40 -0.94
C ASN A 125 -13.70 10.90 -0.69
N GLN A 126 -12.98 11.25 0.36
CA GLN A 126 -12.61 12.64 0.65
C GLN A 126 -11.69 13.21 -0.43
N MET A 127 -10.66 12.47 -0.84
CA MET A 127 -9.73 12.91 -1.88
C MET A 127 -10.41 13.05 -3.24
N LYS A 128 -11.31 12.13 -3.59
CA LYS A 128 -12.15 12.21 -4.80
C LYS A 128 -12.98 13.50 -4.78
N THR A 129 -13.64 13.77 -3.66
CA THR A 129 -14.46 14.99 -3.48
C THR A 129 -13.60 16.25 -3.59
N LEU A 130 -12.47 16.33 -2.88
CA LEU A 130 -11.56 17.46 -2.95
C LEU A 130 -11.05 17.69 -4.37
N SER A 131 -10.68 16.64 -5.09
CA SER A 131 -10.19 16.73 -6.46
C SER A 131 -11.24 17.24 -7.45
N SER A 132 -12.54 17.09 -7.15
CA SER A 132 -13.64 17.58 -8.00
C SER A 132 -13.83 19.09 -7.93
N TYR A 133 -13.37 19.74 -6.86
CA TYR A 133 -13.41 21.20 -6.73
C TYR A 133 -12.24 21.91 -7.42
N VAL A 134 -11.22 21.16 -7.79
CA VAL A 134 -10.07 21.72 -8.53
C VAL A 134 -10.42 21.72 -10.00
N LYS A 135 -10.66 22.93 -10.55
CA LYS A 135 -10.89 23.12 -12.00
C LYS A 135 -9.59 22.81 -12.75
N GLU A 136 -9.72 22.11 -13.86
CA GLU A 136 -8.64 21.90 -14.82
C GLU A 136 -8.13 23.20 -15.42
#